data_08ebd90b1ed8674e80a7db1d38b0826a
#
_entry.id   08ebd90b1ed8674e80a7db1d38b0826a
#
_cell.length_a   1.000
_cell.length_b   1.000
_cell.length_c   1.000
_cell.angle_alpha   90.00
_cell.angle_beta   90.00
_cell.angle_gamma   90.00
#
_symmetry.space_group_name_H-M   'P 1'
#
loop_
_entity.id
_entity.type
_entity.pdbx_description
1 polymer ?
#
loop_
_entity_poly.entity_id
_entity_poly.type
_entity_poly.pdbx_seq_one_letter_code
_entity_poly.pdbx_strand_id
1 'polypeptide(L)'
;MSENLTFKSLGLRDYDDTWQSMKSHIREEDFKNEIWFIEHPPVFTLGTAADQKHILNPKDIPVVQSDRGGEVTYHGPGQLVIYFMIDVKRSKLGPKTLVKSLQEFTKSLLKECSIESKFIDGAPGVYVNEKKIASIGLRISKGKTYHGISINVDMDLTPFSYINPCGYEGLEITQIK
;
A
#
# COMPACT_ATOMS: atom_id res chain seq x y z
N MET A 1 20.29 -8.74 -19.42
CA MET A 1 19.73 -7.46 -19.92
C MET A 1 19.04 -6.82 -18.73
N SER A 2 19.47 -5.64 -18.33
CA SER A 2 18.80 -4.87 -17.27
C SER A 2 17.40 -4.55 -17.76
N GLU A 3 16.36 -5.12 -17.11
CA GLU A 3 15.00 -4.74 -17.40
C GLU A 3 14.87 -3.25 -17.05
N ASN A 4 14.48 -2.43 -18.02
CA ASN A 4 14.28 -1.00 -17.80
C ASN A 4 13.11 -0.83 -16.82
N LEU A 5 13.41 -0.40 -15.60
CA LEU A 5 12.44 -0.01 -14.61
C LEU A 5 12.09 1.47 -14.83
N THR A 6 10.81 1.76 -15.00
CA THR A 6 10.30 3.11 -15.19
C THR A 6 9.64 3.62 -13.93
N PHE A 7 9.90 4.87 -13.58
CA PHE A 7 9.28 5.56 -12.44
C PHE A 7 8.33 6.62 -12.93
N LYS A 8 7.11 6.66 -12.39
CA LYS A 8 6.08 7.65 -12.73
C LYS A 8 5.57 8.34 -11.47
N SER A 9 5.55 9.67 -11.46
CA SER A 9 4.86 10.47 -10.44
C SER A 9 3.53 10.94 -11.03
N LEU A 10 2.42 10.51 -10.46
CA LEU A 10 1.08 10.71 -11.01
C LEU A 10 0.26 11.78 -10.26
N GLY A 11 0.76 12.24 -9.10
CA GLY A 11 0.05 13.19 -8.25
C GLY A 11 -1.22 12.61 -7.65
N LEU A 12 -2.23 13.46 -7.40
CA LEU A 12 -3.51 13.05 -6.83
C LEU A 12 -4.39 12.41 -7.91
N ARG A 13 -4.81 11.16 -7.69
CA ARG A 13 -5.63 10.37 -8.64
C ARG A 13 -6.69 9.57 -7.91
N ASP A 14 -7.86 9.42 -8.53
CA ASP A 14 -8.90 8.52 -8.05
C ASP A 14 -8.37 7.08 -7.88
N TYR A 15 -8.87 6.39 -6.84
CA TYR A 15 -8.41 5.04 -6.52
C TYR A 15 -8.87 4.01 -7.57
N ASP A 16 -10.14 4.03 -7.95
CA ASP A 16 -10.70 3.06 -8.89
C ASP A 16 -10.08 3.21 -10.29
N ASP A 17 -9.94 4.45 -10.78
CA ASP A 17 -9.30 4.75 -12.07
C ASP A 17 -7.85 4.25 -12.08
N THR A 18 -7.13 4.47 -10.98
CA THR A 18 -5.74 4.01 -10.83
C THR A 18 -5.66 2.49 -10.78
N TRP A 19 -6.56 1.85 -10.03
CA TRP A 19 -6.63 0.40 -9.93
C TRP A 19 -6.92 -0.24 -11.30
N GLN A 20 -7.88 0.29 -12.07
CA GLN A 20 -8.14 -0.21 -13.43
C GLN A 20 -6.94 0.02 -14.35
N SER A 21 -6.24 1.13 -14.22
CA SER A 21 -5.02 1.43 -14.99
C SER A 21 -3.90 0.42 -14.68
N MET A 22 -3.66 0.09 -13.41
CA MET A 22 -2.72 -0.97 -13.03
C MET A 22 -3.10 -2.32 -13.62
N LYS A 23 -4.39 -2.70 -13.53
CA LYS A 23 -4.90 -3.96 -14.08
C LYS A 23 -4.77 -4.04 -15.60
N SER A 24 -4.91 -2.93 -16.29
CA SER A 24 -4.68 -2.84 -17.74
C SER A 24 -3.21 -2.99 -18.05
N HIS A 25 -2.34 -2.24 -17.37
CA HIS A 25 -0.90 -2.27 -17.58
C HIS A 25 -0.29 -3.67 -17.40
N ILE A 26 -0.66 -4.41 -16.34
CA ILE A 26 -0.12 -5.77 -16.13
C ILE A 26 -0.60 -6.80 -17.17
N ARG A 27 -1.56 -6.45 -18.03
CA ARG A 27 -2.09 -7.30 -19.11
C ARG A 27 -1.48 -6.99 -20.47
N GLU A 28 -0.74 -5.89 -20.58
CA GLU A 28 -0.07 -5.51 -21.83
C GLU A 28 0.87 -6.61 -22.31
N GLU A 29 0.91 -6.84 -23.62
CA GLU A 29 1.83 -7.79 -24.24
C GLU A 29 3.28 -7.32 -24.07
N ASP A 30 3.52 -6.03 -24.28
CA ASP A 30 4.82 -5.35 -24.11
C ASP A 30 5.00 -4.81 -22.68
N PHE A 31 4.53 -5.54 -21.67
CA PHE A 31 4.61 -5.13 -20.27
C PHE A 31 6.03 -4.72 -19.89
N LYS A 32 6.13 -3.56 -19.24
CA LYS A 32 7.38 -3.04 -18.66
C LYS A 32 7.23 -2.88 -17.16
N ASN A 33 8.30 -3.12 -16.44
CA ASN A 33 8.33 -2.88 -15.01
C ASN A 33 8.16 -1.39 -14.72
N GLU A 34 7.17 -1.05 -13.92
CA GLU A 34 6.88 0.34 -13.52
C GLU A 34 6.66 0.45 -12.01
N ILE A 35 7.09 1.58 -11.46
CA ILE A 35 6.78 2.01 -10.10
C ILE A 35 6.06 3.36 -10.19
N TRP A 36 4.88 3.43 -9.61
CA TRP A 36 4.07 4.66 -9.58
C TRP A 36 4.05 5.25 -8.18
N PHE A 37 4.34 6.55 -8.10
CA PHE A 37 4.18 7.38 -6.91
C PHE A 37 2.91 8.20 -7.05
N ILE A 38 2.02 8.13 -6.07
CA ILE A 38 0.67 8.65 -6.19
C ILE A 38 0.11 9.05 -4.82
N GLU A 39 -0.85 9.94 -4.82
CA GLU A 39 -1.76 10.19 -3.71
C GLU A 39 -3.20 9.91 -4.15
N HIS A 40 -4.07 9.57 -3.20
CA HIS A 40 -5.50 9.38 -3.47
C HIS A 40 -6.33 10.41 -2.72
N PRO A 41 -7.49 10.83 -3.27
CA PRO A 41 -8.56 11.41 -2.47
C PRO A 41 -8.97 10.48 -1.32
N PRO A 42 -9.66 10.98 -0.28
CA PRO A 42 -10.12 10.16 0.82
C PRO A 42 -10.89 8.93 0.35
N VAL A 43 -10.41 7.74 0.72
CA VAL A 43 -11.03 6.45 0.38
C VAL A 43 -10.65 5.37 1.39
N PHE A 44 -11.62 4.56 1.81
CA PHE A 44 -11.36 3.28 2.48
C PHE A 44 -11.27 2.17 1.45
N THR A 45 -10.26 1.32 1.57
CA THR A 45 -10.14 0.14 0.72
C THR A 45 -10.18 -1.14 1.54
N LEU A 46 -10.99 -2.09 1.09
CA LEU A 46 -11.09 -3.43 1.67
C LEU A 46 -10.23 -4.38 0.83
N GLY A 47 -9.26 -5.02 1.44
CA GLY A 47 -8.47 -6.06 0.78
C GLY A 47 -9.20 -7.40 0.74
N THR A 48 -8.54 -8.42 0.19
CA THR A 48 -9.16 -9.77 0.02
C THR A 48 -9.40 -10.51 1.33
N ALA A 49 -8.78 -10.11 2.42
CA ALA A 49 -8.99 -10.67 3.76
C ALA A 49 -9.94 -9.81 4.63
N ALA A 50 -10.42 -8.68 4.08
CA ALA A 50 -11.16 -7.71 4.86
C ALA A 50 -12.56 -8.20 5.26
N ASP A 51 -12.90 -7.99 6.52
CA ASP A 51 -14.26 -8.14 7.04
C ASP A 51 -14.90 -6.75 7.16
N GLN A 52 -16.10 -6.59 6.62
CA GLN A 52 -16.84 -5.32 6.67
C GLN A 52 -17.12 -4.81 8.10
N LYS A 53 -17.13 -5.70 9.10
CA LYS A 53 -17.26 -5.30 10.52
C LYS A 53 -16.15 -4.37 10.99
N HIS A 54 -15.01 -4.33 10.29
CA HIS A 54 -13.90 -3.42 10.59
C HIS A 54 -14.10 -2.00 10.02
N ILE A 55 -15.16 -1.75 9.29
CA ILE A 55 -15.66 -0.39 8.98
C ILE A 55 -16.61 0.02 10.09
N LEU A 56 -16.20 0.93 10.96
CA LEU A 56 -16.97 1.34 12.13
C LEU A 56 -17.95 2.47 11.80
N ASN A 57 -17.47 3.50 11.13
CA ASN A 57 -18.26 4.67 10.72
C ASN A 57 -17.58 5.41 9.55
N PRO A 58 -17.81 5.02 8.31
CA PRO A 58 -17.07 5.58 7.16
C PRO A 58 -17.44 7.03 6.86
N LYS A 59 -18.53 7.56 7.46
CA LYS A 59 -19.07 8.90 7.12
C LYS A 59 -19.27 9.03 5.60
N ASP A 60 -18.85 10.16 5.02
CA ASP A 60 -18.98 10.44 3.58
C ASP A 60 -17.77 9.94 2.76
N ILE A 61 -16.86 9.18 3.37
CA ILE A 61 -15.69 8.64 2.68
C ILE A 61 -16.07 7.37 1.92
N PRO A 62 -15.82 7.28 0.62
CA PRO A 62 -16.10 6.10 -0.18
C PRO A 62 -15.41 4.84 0.38
N VAL A 63 -16.10 3.70 0.27
CA VAL A 63 -15.57 2.38 0.64
C VAL A 63 -15.49 1.52 -0.62
N VAL A 64 -14.30 1.08 -0.99
CA VAL A 64 -14.04 0.33 -2.21
C VAL A 64 -13.55 -1.07 -1.88
N GLN A 65 -14.23 -2.09 -2.43
CA GLN A 65 -13.76 -3.47 -2.37
C GLN A 65 -12.67 -3.68 -3.42
N SER A 66 -11.44 -3.84 -2.95
CA SER A 66 -10.24 -4.04 -3.79
C SER A 66 -9.81 -5.51 -3.80
N ASP A 67 -8.92 -5.86 -4.71
CA ASP A 67 -8.30 -7.19 -4.79
C ASP A 67 -6.87 -7.24 -4.24
N ARG A 68 -6.39 -6.17 -3.60
CA ARG A 68 -5.11 -6.17 -2.89
C ARG A 68 -5.14 -7.16 -1.71
N GLY A 69 -3.98 -7.63 -1.31
CA GLY A 69 -3.86 -8.39 -0.05
C GLY A 69 -4.17 -7.55 1.19
N GLY A 70 -4.50 -8.23 2.28
CA GLY A 70 -4.73 -7.63 3.59
C GLY A 70 -6.16 -7.19 3.85
N GLU A 71 -6.32 -6.48 4.96
CA GLU A 71 -7.56 -6.02 5.56
C GLU A 71 -7.95 -4.60 5.11
N VAL A 72 -8.82 -3.92 5.87
CA VAL A 72 -9.22 -2.53 5.63
C VAL A 72 -8.08 -1.56 5.90
N THR A 73 -7.97 -0.51 5.07
CA THR A 73 -7.09 0.65 5.29
C THR A 73 -7.73 1.93 4.75
N TYR A 74 -7.07 3.06 5.01
CA TYR A 74 -7.45 4.38 4.53
C TYR A 74 -6.36 4.96 3.63
N HIS A 75 -6.77 5.64 2.58
CA HIS A 75 -5.92 6.50 1.77
C HIS A 75 -6.50 7.92 1.73
N GLY A 76 -5.62 8.92 1.73
CA GLY A 76 -5.99 10.33 1.67
C GLY A 76 -4.80 11.21 1.29
N PRO A 77 -5.04 12.51 0.98
CA PRO A 77 -3.99 13.47 0.68
C PRO A 77 -2.94 13.53 1.79
N GLY A 78 -1.67 13.66 1.40
CA GLY A 78 -0.53 13.62 2.33
C GLY A 78 -0.04 12.21 2.67
N GLN A 79 -0.62 11.17 2.05
CA GLN A 79 -0.12 9.80 2.11
C GLN A 79 0.59 9.45 0.81
N LEU A 80 1.87 9.08 0.88
CA LEU A 80 2.59 8.56 -0.28
C LEU A 80 2.19 7.11 -0.54
N VAL A 81 1.56 6.85 -1.67
CA VAL A 81 1.27 5.50 -2.14
C VAL A 81 2.25 5.14 -3.25
N ILE A 82 2.86 3.95 -3.15
CA ILE A 82 3.82 3.44 -4.13
C ILE A 82 3.31 2.12 -4.67
N TYR A 83 2.97 2.08 -5.94
CA TYR A 83 2.53 0.89 -6.64
C TYR A 83 3.66 0.26 -7.45
N PHE A 84 3.77 -1.07 -7.37
CA PHE A 84 4.83 -1.85 -7.99
C PHE A 84 4.24 -2.79 -9.04
N MET A 85 4.36 -2.47 -10.30
CA MET A 85 4.03 -3.35 -11.42
C MET A 85 5.34 -3.98 -11.92
N ILE A 86 5.66 -5.16 -11.36
CA ILE A 86 6.95 -5.86 -11.56
C ILE A 86 6.69 -7.29 -12.01
N ASP A 87 7.42 -7.77 -13.02
CA ASP A 87 7.42 -9.19 -13.39
C ASP A 87 8.27 -9.98 -12.37
N VAL A 88 7.59 -10.78 -11.55
CA VAL A 88 8.24 -11.61 -10.53
C VAL A 88 8.42 -13.07 -10.93
N LYS A 89 7.99 -13.47 -12.14
CA LYS A 89 8.17 -14.84 -12.63
C LYS A 89 9.63 -15.23 -12.70
N ARG A 90 10.47 -14.31 -13.22
CA ARG A 90 11.90 -14.55 -13.44
C ARG A 90 12.70 -14.55 -12.15
N SER A 91 12.28 -13.75 -11.17
CA SER A 91 13.01 -13.59 -9.90
C SER A 91 12.79 -14.75 -8.93
N LYS A 92 11.82 -15.64 -9.19
CA LYS A 92 11.38 -16.72 -8.28
C LYS A 92 11.04 -16.22 -6.85
N LEU A 93 10.73 -14.93 -6.71
CA LEU A 93 10.36 -14.33 -5.43
C LEU A 93 8.93 -14.75 -5.04
N GLY A 94 8.81 -15.43 -3.92
CA GLY A 94 7.51 -15.73 -3.33
C GLY A 94 6.87 -14.49 -2.70
N PRO A 95 5.53 -14.51 -2.47
CA PRO A 95 4.81 -13.37 -1.89
C PRO A 95 5.37 -12.90 -0.55
N LYS A 96 5.77 -13.83 0.33
CA LYS A 96 6.35 -13.50 1.64
C LYS A 96 7.68 -12.77 1.52
N THR A 97 8.56 -13.24 0.61
CA THR A 97 9.86 -12.60 0.36
C THR A 97 9.66 -11.20 -0.20
N LEU A 98 8.69 -11.02 -1.11
CA LEU A 98 8.39 -9.72 -1.69
C LEU A 98 7.88 -8.74 -0.62
N VAL A 99 6.95 -9.15 0.23
CA VAL A 99 6.47 -8.31 1.35
C VAL A 99 7.64 -7.92 2.26
N LYS A 100 8.52 -8.85 2.61
CA LYS A 100 9.71 -8.55 3.42
C LYS A 100 10.64 -7.54 2.72
N SER A 101 10.87 -7.68 1.43
CA SER A 101 11.68 -6.72 0.66
C SER A 101 11.07 -5.32 0.68
N LEU A 102 9.74 -5.20 0.59
CA LEU A 102 9.05 -3.92 0.68
C LEU A 102 9.09 -3.32 2.09
N GLN A 103 9.03 -4.15 3.13
CA GLN A 103 9.24 -3.70 4.51
C GLN A 103 10.65 -3.12 4.70
N GLU A 104 11.69 -3.83 4.24
CA GLU A 104 13.09 -3.37 4.32
C GLU A 104 13.31 -2.08 3.50
N PHE A 105 12.71 -2.00 2.30
CA PHE A 105 12.75 -0.77 1.50
C PHE A 105 12.12 0.40 2.26
N THR A 106 10.93 0.22 2.83
CA THR A 106 10.24 1.26 3.59
C THR A 106 11.03 1.68 4.83
N LYS A 107 11.61 0.71 5.55
CA LYS A 107 12.46 0.97 6.71
C LYS A 107 13.69 1.79 6.32
N SER A 108 14.33 1.46 5.19
CA SER A 108 15.48 2.22 4.68
C SER A 108 15.09 3.66 4.31
N LEU A 109 13.94 3.84 3.66
CA LEU A 109 13.40 5.16 3.32
C LEU A 109 13.14 6.02 4.58
N LEU A 110 12.53 5.44 5.60
CA LEU A 110 12.26 6.12 6.87
C LEU A 110 13.57 6.51 7.59
N LYS A 111 14.59 5.67 7.49
CA LYS A 111 15.92 5.97 8.06
C LYS A 111 16.58 7.19 7.41
N GLU A 112 16.40 7.41 6.10
CA GLU A 112 16.85 8.64 5.43
C GLU A 112 16.11 9.88 5.97
N CYS A 113 14.90 9.70 6.52
CA CYS A 113 14.17 10.75 7.24
C CYS A 113 14.54 10.82 8.74
N SER A 114 15.60 10.13 9.19
CA SER A 114 16.01 10.02 10.59
C SER A 114 14.96 9.38 11.51
N ILE A 115 14.11 8.50 10.97
CA ILE A 115 13.07 7.78 11.71
C ILE A 115 13.47 6.32 11.87
N GLU A 116 13.70 5.91 13.13
CA GLU A 116 13.91 4.51 13.47
C GLU A 116 12.57 3.76 13.46
N SER A 117 12.54 2.64 12.74
CA SER A 117 11.33 1.85 12.57
C SER A 117 11.60 0.36 12.69
N LYS A 118 10.55 -0.43 12.92
CA LYS A 118 10.64 -1.87 13.12
C LYS A 118 9.51 -2.61 12.42
N PHE A 119 9.66 -3.94 12.36
CA PHE A 119 8.61 -4.86 11.96
C PHE A 119 8.00 -5.52 13.19
N ILE A 120 6.74 -5.92 13.08
CA ILE A 120 6.03 -6.71 14.10
C ILE A 120 5.64 -8.03 13.45
N ASP A 121 6.03 -9.16 14.08
CA ASP A 121 5.71 -10.49 13.57
C ASP A 121 4.19 -10.70 13.51
N GLY A 122 3.72 -11.24 12.38
CA GLY A 122 2.29 -11.48 12.16
C GLY A 122 1.48 -10.24 11.78
N ALA A 123 2.08 -9.04 11.82
CA ALA A 123 1.40 -7.77 11.49
C ALA A 123 2.13 -7.03 10.35
N PRO A 124 1.87 -7.38 9.07
CA PRO A 124 2.54 -6.77 7.92
C PRO A 124 2.44 -5.25 7.93
N GLY A 125 3.57 -4.57 7.67
CA GLY A 125 3.69 -3.12 7.68
C GLY A 125 4.97 -2.68 8.36
N VAL A 126 5.13 -1.37 8.58
CA VAL A 126 6.27 -0.78 9.26
C VAL A 126 5.76 0.07 10.42
N TYR A 127 6.47 0.04 11.54
CA TYR A 127 6.03 0.61 12.81
C TYR A 127 7.09 1.52 13.44
N VAL A 128 6.64 2.60 14.06
CA VAL A 128 7.43 3.53 14.86
C VAL A 128 6.77 3.64 16.23
N ASN A 129 7.49 3.32 17.30
CA ASN A 129 6.96 3.34 18.68
C ASN A 129 5.61 2.61 18.81
N GLU A 130 5.51 1.38 18.29
CA GLU A 130 4.32 0.50 18.25
C GLU A 130 3.18 1.01 17.33
N LYS A 131 3.28 2.22 16.76
CA LYS A 131 2.28 2.81 15.87
C LYS A 131 2.61 2.51 14.42
N LYS A 132 1.63 2.15 13.62
CA LYS A 132 1.84 1.82 12.21
C LYS A 132 2.02 3.10 11.39
N ILE A 133 3.13 3.19 10.66
CA ILE A 133 3.45 4.30 9.77
C ILE A 133 3.26 3.95 8.30
N ALA A 134 3.38 2.67 7.95
CA ALA A 134 3.20 2.21 6.58
C ALA A 134 2.46 0.88 6.51
N SER A 135 1.57 0.76 5.54
CA SER A 135 0.82 -0.45 5.23
C SER A 135 1.31 -1.07 3.92
N ILE A 136 1.24 -2.39 3.81
CA ILE A 136 1.66 -3.14 2.63
C ILE A 136 0.52 -4.05 2.20
N GLY A 137 0.09 -3.91 0.96
CA GLY A 137 -0.91 -4.77 0.36
C GLY A 137 -0.61 -4.97 -1.12
N LEU A 138 -0.18 -6.17 -1.51
CA LEU A 138 0.14 -6.53 -2.89
C LEU A 138 -0.85 -7.51 -3.47
N ARG A 139 -0.93 -7.52 -4.78
CA ARG A 139 -1.54 -8.59 -5.55
C ARG A 139 -0.53 -9.11 -6.57
N ILE A 140 -0.51 -10.42 -6.78
CA ILE A 140 0.23 -11.06 -7.87
C ILE A 140 -0.80 -11.70 -8.80
N SER A 141 -0.75 -11.34 -10.07
CA SER A 141 -1.58 -11.92 -11.12
C SER A 141 -0.72 -12.28 -12.33
N LYS A 142 -0.82 -13.52 -12.76
CA LYS A 142 -0.04 -14.06 -13.91
C LYS A 142 1.47 -13.78 -13.80
N GLY A 143 2.01 -13.72 -12.56
CA GLY A 143 3.43 -13.49 -12.30
C GLY A 143 3.87 -12.03 -12.35
N LYS A 144 2.93 -11.10 -12.40
CA LYS A 144 3.17 -9.65 -12.28
C LYS A 144 2.52 -9.12 -11.01
N THR A 145 3.16 -8.18 -10.34
CA THR A 145 2.62 -7.50 -9.15
C THR A 145 1.79 -6.29 -9.53
N TYR A 146 0.92 -5.84 -8.64
CA TYR A 146 0.30 -4.51 -8.59
C TYR A 146 -0.16 -4.20 -7.17
N HIS A 147 -0.61 -2.98 -6.92
CA HIS A 147 -0.68 -2.38 -5.60
C HIS A 147 0.71 -2.26 -4.97
N GLY A 148 0.82 -2.07 -3.65
CA GLY A 148 2.12 -1.88 -3.05
C GLY A 148 2.11 -1.41 -1.61
N ILE A 149 2.63 -0.21 -1.35
CA ILE A 149 2.85 0.37 -0.03
C ILE A 149 2.11 1.69 0.08
N SER A 150 1.58 2.01 1.26
CA SER A 150 1.18 3.36 1.63
C SER A 150 1.96 3.81 2.85
N ILE A 151 2.57 5.00 2.79
CA ILE A 151 3.36 5.61 3.85
C ILE A 151 2.67 6.90 4.27
N ASN A 152 2.34 7.03 5.54
CA ASN A 152 1.76 8.25 6.08
C ASN A 152 2.85 9.32 6.22
N VAL A 153 2.73 10.43 5.50
CA VAL A 153 3.75 11.49 5.48
C VAL A 153 3.29 12.72 6.27
N ASP A 154 2.23 13.38 5.81
CA ASP A 154 1.66 14.59 6.43
C ASP A 154 0.18 14.67 6.07
N MET A 155 -0.63 13.84 6.70
CA MET A 155 -2.04 13.62 6.36
C MET A 155 -2.95 13.75 7.58
N ASP A 156 -4.25 13.91 7.34
CA ASP A 156 -5.24 13.74 8.41
C ASP A 156 -5.36 12.25 8.79
N LEU A 157 -4.92 11.91 10.00
CA LEU A 157 -5.01 10.55 10.54
C LEU A 157 -6.40 10.23 11.15
N THR A 158 -7.28 11.23 11.31
CA THR A 158 -8.60 11.06 11.92
C THR A 158 -9.42 9.94 11.27
N PRO A 159 -9.46 9.78 9.93
CA PRO A 159 -10.24 8.72 9.30
C PRO A 159 -9.83 7.29 9.70
N PHE A 160 -8.60 7.07 10.16
CA PHE A 160 -8.20 5.76 10.69
C PHE A 160 -9.00 5.36 11.94
N SER A 161 -9.56 6.32 12.70
CA SER A 161 -10.44 6.04 13.84
C SER A 161 -11.85 5.57 13.42
N TYR A 162 -12.19 5.65 12.14
CA TYR A 162 -13.48 5.19 11.61
C TYR A 162 -13.45 3.73 11.14
N ILE A 163 -12.30 3.09 11.28
CA ILE A 163 -12.06 1.68 10.92
C ILE A 163 -11.26 1.00 12.03
N ASN A 164 -11.18 -0.34 11.98
CA ASN A 164 -10.14 -1.10 12.68
C ASN A 164 -9.02 -1.40 11.66
N PRO A 165 -7.95 -0.58 11.59
CA PRO A 165 -6.95 -0.71 10.55
C PRO A 165 -6.31 -2.10 10.58
N CYS A 166 -6.17 -2.74 9.43
CA CYS A 166 -5.62 -4.08 9.30
C CYS A 166 -6.38 -5.15 10.11
N GLY A 167 -7.64 -4.91 10.45
CA GLY A 167 -8.44 -5.82 11.27
C GLY A 167 -8.12 -5.81 12.77
N TYR A 168 -7.23 -4.93 13.22
CA TYR A 168 -6.82 -4.84 14.63
C TYR A 168 -7.54 -3.70 15.32
N GLU A 169 -8.36 -4.02 16.33
CA GLU A 169 -8.97 -3.05 17.20
C GLU A 169 -7.90 -2.32 18.02
N GLY A 170 -7.99 -0.98 18.05
CA GLY A 170 -7.06 -0.15 18.82
C GLY A 170 -5.66 0.01 18.22
N LEU A 171 -5.42 -0.42 16.97
CA LEU A 171 -4.15 -0.19 16.31
C LEU A 171 -3.92 1.31 16.10
N GLU A 172 -2.92 1.85 16.77
CA GLU A 172 -2.52 3.25 16.60
C GLU A 172 -1.75 3.46 15.29
N ILE A 173 -2.02 4.60 14.66
CA ILE A 173 -1.40 5.01 13.40
C ILE A 173 -0.55 6.24 13.65
N THR A 174 0.56 6.38 12.93
CA THR A 174 1.44 7.54 12.97
C THR A 174 1.87 7.95 11.57
N GLN A 175 2.62 9.03 11.47
CA GLN A 175 3.13 9.59 10.22
C GLN A 175 4.52 10.20 10.41
N ILE A 176 5.17 10.61 9.31
CA ILE A 176 6.54 11.15 9.31
C ILE A 176 6.59 12.51 10.02
N LYS A 177 5.62 13.38 9.80
CA LYS A 177 5.62 14.78 10.25
C LYS A 177 4.76 15.03 11.47
#